data_c3e8f218cfa3d3d90fb88bcead266142
#
_entry.id   c3e8f218cfa3d3d90fb88bcead266142
#
_cell.length_a   1.000
_cell.length_b   1.000
_cell.length_c   1.000
_cell.angle_alpha   90.00
_cell.angle_beta   90.00
_cell.angle_gamma   90.00
#
_symmetry.space_group_name_H-M   'P 1'
#
loop_
_entity.id
_entity.type
_entity.pdbx_description
1 polymer ?
#
loop_
_entity_poly.entity_id
_entity_poly.type
_entity_poly.pdbx_seq_one_letter_code
_entity_poly.pdbx_strand_id
1 'polypeptide(L)'
;MSENMELGRVVATRRVWDLVESNERFQRFVGACVTRFMLHDWGDLGDEDWNTNDKFARKNGGRILASYKLPDYVDVKFEDSLWIIFDKNALVTTILFPGDY
;
A
#
# COMPACT_ATOMS: atom_id res chain seq x y z
N MET A 1 16.33 -10.14 14.28
CA MET A 1 16.29 -8.76 13.79
C MET A 1 15.21 -8.58 12.75
N SER A 2 14.45 -7.55 12.84
CA SER A 2 13.36 -7.29 11.91
C SER A 2 13.88 -6.75 10.58
N GLU A 3 13.40 -7.32 9.49
CA GLU A 3 13.64 -6.84 8.14
C GLU A 3 12.52 -5.88 7.68
N ASN A 4 11.57 -5.58 8.57
CA ASN A 4 10.42 -4.77 8.23
C ASN A 4 10.83 -3.33 7.95
N MET A 5 10.23 -2.73 6.93
CA MET A 5 10.42 -1.32 6.64
C MET A 5 9.80 -0.46 7.71
N GLU A 6 10.48 0.63 8.03
CA GLU A 6 9.85 1.70 8.77
C GLU A 6 8.98 2.50 7.81
N LEU A 7 7.70 2.58 8.11
CA LEU A 7 6.73 3.25 7.25
C LEU A 7 6.56 4.73 7.56
N GLY A 8 7.16 5.18 8.68
CA GLY A 8 6.95 6.54 9.14
C GLY A 8 5.49 6.77 9.50
N ARG A 9 4.96 7.92 9.14
CA ARG A 9 3.56 8.25 9.39
C ARG A 9 2.68 7.56 8.34
N VAL A 10 1.71 6.78 8.79
CA VAL A 10 0.78 6.08 7.90
C VAL A 10 -0.51 6.87 7.82
N VAL A 11 -0.92 7.23 6.62
CA VAL A 11 -2.15 7.97 6.35
C VAL A 11 -2.97 7.26 5.29
N ALA A 12 -4.27 7.52 5.27
CA ALA A 12 -5.17 6.97 4.26
C ALA A 12 -6.00 8.10 3.67
N THR A 13 -6.35 7.97 2.38
CA THR A 13 -7.27 8.92 1.76
C THR A 13 -8.66 8.77 2.40
N ARG A 14 -9.48 9.80 2.23
CA ARG A 14 -10.84 9.82 2.79
C ARG A 14 -11.64 8.59 2.37
N ARG A 15 -11.57 8.24 1.09
CA ARG A 15 -12.32 7.08 0.59
C ARG A 15 -11.90 5.78 1.25
N VAL A 16 -10.60 5.57 1.40
CA VAL A 16 -10.07 4.39 2.08
C VAL A 16 -10.51 4.40 3.55
N TRP A 17 -10.32 5.52 4.21
CA TRP A 17 -10.65 5.63 5.64
C TRP A 17 -12.14 5.38 5.90
N ASP A 18 -13.02 5.99 5.09
CA ASP A 18 -14.46 5.81 5.27
C ASP A 18 -14.86 4.34 5.11
N LEU A 19 -14.26 3.63 4.17
CA LEU A 19 -14.55 2.21 3.98
C LEU A 19 -13.98 1.36 5.12
N VAL A 20 -12.79 1.69 5.61
CA VAL A 20 -12.18 1.00 6.75
C VAL A 20 -13.09 1.12 7.98
N GLU A 21 -13.67 2.30 8.21
CA GLU A 21 -14.54 2.51 9.36
C GLU A 21 -15.87 1.78 9.25
N SER A 22 -16.35 1.55 8.03
CA SER A 22 -17.69 0.97 7.82
C SER A 22 -17.66 -0.51 7.46
N ASN A 23 -16.50 -1.08 7.16
CA ASN A 23 -16.41 -2.46 6.67
C ASN A 23 -15.24 -3.17 7.33
N GLU A 24 -15.56 -4.07 8.26
CA GLU A 24 -14.55 -4.80 9.03
C GLU A 24 -13.70 -5.71 8.16
N ARG A 25 -14.28 -6.33 7.14
CA ARG A 25 -13.51 -7.19 6.23
C ARG A 25 -12.51 -6.39 5.43
N PHE A 26 -12.88 -5.18 4.99
CA PHE A 26 -11.96 -4.29 4.30
C PHE A 26 -10.85 -3.82 5.24
N GLN A 27 -11.17 -3.52 6.47
CA GLN A 27 -10.17 -3.14 7.48
C GLN A 27 -9.09 -4.23 7.60
N ARG A 28 -9.49 -5.49 7.69
CA ARG A 28 -8.55 -6.61 7.76
C ARG A 28 -7.75 -6.75 6.48
N PHE A 29 -8.37 -6.52 5.33
CA PHE A 29 -7.66 -6.55 4.05
C PHE A 29 -6.57 -5.48 4.00
N VAL A 30 -6.89 -4.26 4.41
CA VAL A 30 -5.90 -3.17 4.48
C VAL A 30 -4.75 -3.54 5.40
N GLY A 31 -5.06 -4.08 6.57
CA GLY A 31 -4.02 -4.53 7.50
C GLY A 31 -3.10 -5.59 6.90
N ALA A 32 -3.68 -6.55 6.16
CA ALA A 32 -2.89 -7.57 5.48
C ALA A 32 -2.00 -6.95 4.39
N CYS A 33 -2.51 -5.98 3.65
CA CYS A 33 -1.71 -5.28 2.62
C CYS A 33 -0.55 -4.52 3.24
N VAL A 34 -0.77 -3.83 4.36
CA VAL A 34 0.29 -3.12 5.07
C VAL A 34 1.37 -4.09 5.54
N THR A 35 0.97 -5.25 6.07
CA THR A 35 1.92 -6.28 6.48
C THR A 35 2.75 -6.77 5.30
N ARG A 36 2.10 -7.05 4.16
CA ARG A 36 2.81 -7.47 2.95
C ARG A 36 3.81 -6.39 2.51
N PHE A 37 3.40 -5.13 2.55
CA PHE A 37 4.25 -4.01 2.17
C PHE A 37 5.50 -3.94 3.05
N MET A 38 5.33 -4.11 4.36
CA MET A 38 6.44 -4.10 5.30
C MET A 38 7.43 -5.23 5.05
N LEU A 39 6.96 -6.34 4.49
CA LEU A 39 7.79 -7.50 4.15
C LEU A 39 8.30 -7.45 2.71
N HIS A 40 8.18 -6.31 2.05
CA HIS A 40 8.62 -6.12 0.67
C HIS A 40 7.86 -6.98 -0.35
N ASP A 41 6.60 -7.31 -0.04
CA ASP A 41 5.68 -7.94 -0.98
C ASP A 41 4.84 -6.83 -1.62
N TRP A 42 5.21 -6.46 -2.84
CA TRP A 42 4.62 -5.30 -3.54
C TRP A 42 3.31 -5.62 -4.25
N GLY A 43 2.79 -6.85 -4.10
CA GLY A 43 1.49 -7.21 -4.63
C GLY A 43 1.52 -7.59 -6.10
N ASP A 44 0.64 -6.99 -6.88
CA ASP A 44 0.36 -7.37 -8.26
C ASP A 44 1.11 -6.52 -9.29
N LEU A 45 2.32 -6.09 -8.96
CA LEU A 45 3.18 -5.37 -9.89
C LEU A 45 3.91 -6.33 -10.82
N GLY A 46 4.27 -5.85 -12.02
CA GLY A 46 5.15 -6.58 -12.90
C GLY A 46 6.57 -6.67 -12.36
N ASP A 47 7.36 -7.58 -12.92
CA ASP A 47 8.71 -7.88 -12.43
C ASP A 47 9.62 -6.65 -12.43
N GLU A 48 9.52 -5.81 -13.46
CA GLU A 48 10.34 -4.60 -13.57
C GLU A 48 10.04 -3.61 -12.43
N ASP A 49 8.76 -3.37 -12.16
CA ASP A 49 8.35 -2.49 -11.09
C ASP A 49 8.71 -3.07 -9.72
N TRP A 50 8.55 -4.39 -9.57
CA TRP A 50 8.93 -5.09 -8.36
C TRP A 50 10.42 -4.89 -8.05
N ASN A 51 11.26 -5.10 -9.06
CA ASN A 51 12.71 -4.94 -8.92
C ASN A 51 13.09 -3.50 -8.61
N THR A 52 12.39 -2.52 -9.21
CA THR A 52 12.62 -1.10 -8.92
C THR A 52 12.30 -0.81 -7.47
N ASN A 53 11.18 -1.33 -6.95
CA ASN A 53 10.82 -1.15 -5.54
C ASN A 53 11.87 -1.76 -4.61
N ASP A 54 12.38 -2.95 -4.95
CA ASP A 54 13.43 -3.60 -4.14
C ASP A 54 14.68 -2.75 -4.06
N LYS A 55 15.05 -2.09 -5.14
CA LYS A 55 16.18 -1.16 -5.15
C LYS A 55 15.91 0.04 -4.25
N PHE A 56 14.73 0.65 -4.35
CA PHE A 56 14.38 1.81 -3.54
C PHE A 56 14.26 1.45 -2.05
N ALA A 57 13.84 0.24 -1.74
CA ALA A 57 13.76 -0.20 -0.34
C ALA A 57 15.13 -0.19 0.34
N ARG A 58 16.20 -0.36 -0.44
CA ARG A 58 17.57 -0.38 0.07
C ARG A 58 18.25 0.99 0.05
N LYS A 59 17.69 1.96 -0.66
CA LYS A 59 18.25 3.31 -0.78
C LYS A 59 17.69 4.24 0.29
N ASN A 60 18.43 5.31 0.55
CA ASN A 60 17.90 6.44 1.28
C ASN A 60 17.14 7.33 0.28
N GLY A 61 15.89 7.63 0.58
CA GLY A 61 15.04 8.46 -0.27
C GLY A 61 14.36 7.67 -1.38
N GLY A 62 13.49 8.36 -2.11
CA GLY A 62 12.71 7.78 -3.20
C GLY A 62 11.30 7.39 -2.77
N ARG A 63 10.55 6.85 -3.73
CA ARG A 63 9.15 6.44 -3.51
C ARG A 63 8.99 4.98 -3.91
N ILE A 64 8.21 4.25 -3.13
CA ILE A 64 7.87 2.87 -3.40
C ILE A 64 6.35 2.80 -3.55
N LEU A 65 5.89 2.17 -4.63
CA LEU A 65 4.45 1.98 -4.86
C LEU A 65 4.15 0.49 -4.96
N ALA A 66 3.16 0.04 -4.19
CA ALA A 66 2.65 -1.33 -4.27
C ALA A 66 1.18 -1.29 -4.67
N SER A 67 0.72 -2.35 -5.32
CA SER A 67 -0.65 -2.49 -5.78
C SER A 67 -1.17 -3.87 -5.39
N TYR A 68 -2.31 -3.91 -4.70
CA TYR A 68 -2.92 -5.14 -4.23
C TYR A 68 -4.34 -5.24 -4.77
N LYS A 69 -4.62 -6.33 -5.47
CA LYS A 69 -5.95 -6.53 -6.06
C LYS A 69 -7.01 -6.59 -4.95
N LEU A 70 -8.11 -5.86 -5.15
CA LEU A 70 -9.24 -5.91 -4.21
C LEU A 70 -9.90 -7.29 -4.27
N PRO A 71 -10.24 -7.87 -3.11
CA PRO A 71 -10.97 -9.14 -3.09
C PRO A 71 -12.41 -8.94 -3.59
N ASP A 72 -13.03 -10.04 -4.02
CA ASP A 72 -14.38 -10.02 -4.62
C ASP A 72 -15.44 -9.43 -3.68
N TYR A 73 -15.23 -9.54 -2.37
CA TYR A 73 -16.18 -9.01 -1.40
C TYR A 73 -16.04 -7.50 -1.16
N VAL A 74 -15.08 -6.86 -1.80
CA VAL A 74 -14.89 -5.40 -1.71
C VAL A 74 -15.27 -4.80 -3.06
N ASP A 75 -16.41 -4.10 -3.09
CA ASP A 75 -16.90 -3.46 -4.30
C ASP A 75 -16.79 -1.95 -4.14
N VAL A 76 -15.79 -1.38 -4.80
CA VAL A 76 -15.57 0.07 -4.82
C VAL A 76 -15.67 0.51 -6.26
N LYS A 77 -16.59 1.41 -6.54
CA LYS A 77 -16.91 1.85 -7.91
C LYS A 77 -15.65 2.39 -8.60
N PHE A 78 -15.35 1.83 -9.78
CA PHE A 78 -14.21 2.19 -10.64
C PHE A 78 -12.85 1.80 -10.07
N GLU A 79 -12.80 1.00 -9.02
CA GLU A 79 -11.54 0.55 -8.44
C GLU A 79 -11.45 -0.96 -8.42
N ASP A 80 -10.28 -1.50 -8.71
CA ASP A 80 -10.01 -2.93 -8.62
C ASP A 80 -8.75 -3.25 -7.81
N SER A 81 -8.08 -2.23 -7.30
CA SER A 81 -6.88 -2.43 -6.48
C SER A 81 -6.76 -1.37 -5.39
N LEU A 82 -5.96 -1.68 -4.39
CA LEU A 82 -5.56 -0.77 -3.34
C LEU A 82 -4.08 -0.48 -3.52
N TRP A 83 -3.69 0.79 -3.45
CA TRP A 83 -2.30 1.20 -3.55
C TRP A 83 -1.74 1.59 -2.20
N ILE A 84 -0.45 1.31 -2.01
CA ILE A 84 0.32 1.84 -0.88
C ILE A 84 1.55 2.52 -1.47
N ILE A 85 1.73 3.79 -1.14
CA ILE A 85 2.88 4.58 -1.59
C ILE A 85 3.67 5.03 -0.38
N PHE A 86 4.95 4.68 -0.32
CA PHE A 86 5.85 5.13 0.72
C PHE A 86 6.83 6.14 0.13
N ASP A 87 6.79 7.37 0.67
CA ASP A 87 7.74 8.42 0.33
C ASP A 87 8.83 8.42 1.42
N LYS A 88 10.00 7.92 1.07
CA LYS A 88 11.10 7.80 2.02
C LYS A 88 11.67 9.16 2.43
N ASN A 89 11.59 10.16 1.56
CA ASN A 89 12.08 11.50 1.88
C ASN A 89 11.23 12.17 2.95
N ALA A 90 9.92 12.02 2.85
CA ALA A 90 8.97 12.60 3.79
C ALA A 90 8.66 11.68 4.98
N LEU A 91 9.04 10.41 4.89
CA LEU A 91 8.69 9.37 5.88
C LEU A 91 7.17 9.29 6.07
N VAL A 92 6.45 9.22 4.95
CA VAL A 92 4.99 9.09 4.94
C VAL A 92 4.59 7.94 4.03
N THR A 93 3.73 7.08 4.56
CA THR A 93 3.11 5.98 3.80
C THR A 93 1.63 6.31 3.61
N THR A 94 1.18 6.35 2.36
CA THR A 94 -0.21 6.67 2.01
C THR A 94 -0.91 5.44 1.47
N ILE A 95 -2.09 5.16 2.01
CA ILE A 95 -2.97 4.09 1.53
C ILE A 95 -4.10 4.75 0.76
N LEU A 96 -4.29 4.35 -0.50
CA LEU A 96 -5.23 5.03 -1.39
C LEU A 96 -5.78 4.07 -2.43
N PHE A 97 -6.91 4.46 -3.04
CA PHE A 97 -7.34 3.83 -4.28
C PHE A 97 -6.67 4.53 -5.46
N PRO A 98 -6.42 3.82 -6.59
CA PRO A 98 -5.82 4.47 -7.76
C PRO A 98 -6.54 5.74 -8.21
N GLY A 99 -7.86 5.77 -8.09
CA GLY A 99 -8.66 6.95 -8.44
C GLY A 99 -8.44 8.17 -7.54
N ASP A 100 -7.82 7.98 -6.39
CA ASP A 100 -7.52 9.08 -5.45
C ASP A 100 -6.19 9.77 -5.78
N TYR A 101 -5.43 9.17 -6.67
CA TYR A 101 -4.07 9.64 -6.98
C TYR A 101 -4.07 10.89 -7.92
#